data_af802e81f1208f32fe71ee354af41263
#
_entry.id   af802e81f1208f32fe71ee354af41263
#
_cell.length_a   1.000
_cell.length_b   1.000
_cell.length_c   1.000
_cell.angle_alpha   90.00
_cell.angle_beta   90.00
_cell.angle_gamma   90.00
#
_symmetry.space_group_name_H-M   'P 1'
#
loop_
_entity.id
_entity.type
_entity.pdbx_description
1 polymer ?
#
loop_
_entity_poly.entity_id
_entity_poly.type
_entity_poly.pdbx_seq_one_letter_code
_entity_poly.pdbx_strand_id
1 'polypeptide(L)'
;MQQKIIILDFGSQTTQLIGRRVRELDTFCEILPYNKFPKDDPSVIGVILSGSPYSVHDKEAFKVDLNDFIGKYPVLGICYGAQFISHANGGKVEQTGTREYGRAHLQEICLDNPLFAGFEPNSQVWMSHGDTITAIPEGYRVIASTNDVKFAAYASEQNPVWAVQFHPEVFHSTQGKTLLKNFVVDICGSKQQWSAASFVESTVNELKAQLGNDRVILGLSGGVDSSVCAALLNRAIGDKLTCIFVDHGMLRKNEFQKVMEAYKGLGLNVIGVDASDKFFADLEGVSDPEEKRKIIGRDFVEVFNAEAKKITDAKWLAQGTIYPDRIESLSITGMVIKSHHNVGGLPKEMHLKLCEPLQWLFKDEVRRVGLEMGMPQRLIKRHPFPGPGLAVRILGDITREKVRILQEADDIYIENMHNYICEDGEELYDKIWQAGTVLLSSIRSVGVMGDERTYDHPVALRAVTSTDAMTADWAHLPYDFMAKVSNEIINKVKGVNRVCYDISSKPPSTIEWE
;
A
#
# COMPACT_ATOMS: atom_id res chain seq x y z
N MET A 1 0.26 9.53 26.69
CA MET A 1 -0.54 9.78 25.48
C MET A 1 0.43 9.86 24.31
N GLN A 2 0.17 9.11 23.24
CA GLN A 2 1.06 9.06 22.07
C GLN A 2 0.98 10.37 21.29
N GLN A 3 2.14 11.02 21.07
CA GLN A 3 2.22 12.22 20.26
C GLN A 3 1.89 11.93 18.79
N LYS A 4 1.22 12.85 18.10
CA LYS A 4 0.88 12.72 16.68
C LYS A 4 1.02 14.00 15.88
N ILE A 5 1.36 13.82 14.61
CA ILE A 5 1.26 14.85 13.56
C ILE A 5 -0.09 14.67 12.86
N ILE A 6 -0.84 15.75 12.69
CA ILE A 6 -2.04 15.75 11.85
C ILE A 6 -1.65 16.17 10.43
N ILE A 7 -2.07 15.37 9.46
CA ILE A 7 -1.91 15.68 8.03
C ILE A 7 -3.30 15.96 7.48
N LEU A 8 -3.57 17.19 7.09
CA LEU A 8 -4.82 17.58 6.46
C LEU A 8 -4.74 17.31 4.95
N ASP A 9 -5.60 16.42 4.48
CA ASP A 9 -5.64 15.97 3.10
C ASP A 9 -6.54 16.86 2.25
N PHE A 10 -5.94 17.48 1.24
CA PHE A 10 -6.62 18.29 0.21
C PHE A 10 -6.78 17.52 -1.11
N GLY A 11 -6.71 16.20 -1.08
CA GLY A 11 -6.93 15.34 -2.24
C GLY A 11 -5.69 15.06 -3.08
N SER A 12 -4.49 15.29 -2.56
CA SER A 12 -3.26 14.97 -3.25
C SER A 12 -3.01 13.47 -3.33
N GLN A 13 -2.54 13.01 -4.48
CA GLN A 13 -2.07 11.63 -4.65
C GLN A 13 -0.86 11.30 -3.75
N THR A 14 -0.12 12.30 -3.31
CA THR A 14 1.09 12.13 -2.48
C THR A 14 0.83 12.28 -0.98
N THR A 15 -0.41 12.53 -0.53
CA THR A 15 -0.71 12.69 0.91
C THR A 15 -0.28 11.47 1.73
N GLN A 16 -0.51 10.26 1.22
CA GLN A 16 -0.08 9.04 1.90
C GLN A 16 1.44 8.93 2.01
N LEU A 17 2.20 9.47 1.03
CA LEU A 17 3.67 9.51 1.11
C LEU A 17 4.14 10.44 2.23
N ILE A 18 3.48 11.58 2.45
CA ILE A 18 3.77 12.45 3.60
C ILE A 18 3.62 11.64 4.90
N GLY A 19 2.50 10.92 5.07
CA GLY A 19 2.26 10.07 6.23
C GLY A 19 3.35 9.00 6.42
N ARG A 20 3.74 8.31 5.35
CA ARG A 20 4.82 7.30 5.39
C ARG A 20 6.15 7.92 5.83
N ARG A 21 6.51 9.10 5.30
CA ARG A 21 7.75 9.79 5.70
C ARG A 21 7.75 10.18 7.17
N VAL A 22 6.61 10.63 7.71
CA VAL A 22 6.47 10.91 9.15
C VAL A 22 6.63 9.64 9.98
N ARG A 23 6.04 8.51 9.53
CA ARG A 23 6.16 7.20 10.19
C ARG A 23 7.58 6.61 10.13
N GLU A 24 8.33 6.87 9.06
CA GLU A 24 9.75 6.53 8.94
C GLU A 24 10.63 7.27 9.97
N LEU A 25 10.11 8.32 10.59
CA LEU A 25 10.73 9.06 11.69
C LEU A 25 10.23 8.59 13.07
N ASP A 26 9.72 7.39 13.17
CA ASP A 26 9.17 6.79 14.40
C ASP A 26 8.14 7.70 15.10
N THR A 27 7.37 8.45 14.31
CA THR A 27 6.35 9.38 14.77
C THR A 27 4.98 8.98 14.25
N PHE A 28 4.00 8.88 15.14
CA PHE A 28 2.63 8.60 14.72
C PHE A 28 2.05 9.81 13.98
N CYS A 29 1.31 9.57 12.92
CA CYS A 29 0.54 10.60 12.23
C CYS A 29 -0.86 10.09 11.86
N GLU A 30 -1.77 11.02 11.72
CA GLU A 30 -3.13 10.78 11.29
C GLU A 30 -3.46 11.65 10.08
N ILE A 31 -3.89 11.02 9.00
CA ILE A 31 -4.33 11.70 7.78
C ILE A 31 -5.84 11.88 7.88
N LEU A 32 -6.28 13.11 7.84
CA LEU A 32 -7.68 13.48 7.97
C LEU A 32 -8.12 14.35 6.79
N PRO A 33 -9.40 14.27 6.37
CA PRO A 33 -9.96 15.25 5.44
C PRO A 33 -9.70 16.69 5.94
N TYR A 34 -9.43 17.61 5.01
CA TYR A 34 -9.06 19.01 5.29
C TYR A 34 -9.93 19.72 6.34
N ASN A 35 -11.21 19.34 6.45
CA ASN A 35 -12.22 19.94 7.33
C ASN A 35 -12.45 19.15 8.65
N LYS A 36 -11.59 18.22 8.98
CA LYS A 36 -11.72 17.32 10.15
C LYS A 36 -10.58 17.48 11.17
N PHE A 37 -10.02 18.69 11.28
CA PHE A 37 -9.00 18.94 12.29
C PHE A 37 -9.55 18.67 13.71
N PRO A 38 -8.87 17.85 14.54
CA PRO A 38 -9.30 17.54 15.90
C PRO A 38 -8.95 18.71 16.83
N LYS A 39 -9.93 19.58 17.08
CA LYS A 39 -9.78 20.69 18.01
C LYS A 39 -9.58 20.13 19.43
N ASP A 40 -8.67 20.74 20.18
CA ASP A 40 -8.42 20.42 21.60
C ASP A 40 -7.88 18.99 21.88
N ASP A 41 -7.24 18.35 20.91
CA ASP A 41 -6.54 17.08 21.12
C ASP A 41 -5.10 17.33 21.63
N PRO A 42 -4.80 17.04 22.91
CA PRO A 42 -3.50 17.31 23.51
C PRO A 42 -2.37 16.40 22.98
N SER A 43 -2.69 15.39 22.18
CA SER A 43 -1.69 14.53 21.54
C SER A 43 -1.09 15.14 20.28
N VAL A 44 -1.73 16.16 19.69
CA VAL A 44 -1.26 16.85 18.49
C VAL A 44 -0.04 17.70 18.82
N ILE A 45 1.04 17.50 18.07
CA ILE A 45 2.29 18.26 18.23
C ILE A 45 2.65 19.08 17.00
N GLY A 46 1.98 18.89 15.86
CA GLY A 46 2.20 19.63 14.63
C GLY A 46 1.17 19.29 13.56
N VAL A 47 1.08 20.15 12.55
CA VAL A 47 0.11 20.04 11.45
C VAL A 47 0.83 20.15 10.11
N ILE A 48 0.49 19.27 9.16
CA ILE A 48 0.96 19.34 7.78
C ILE A 48 -0.24 19.52 6.88
N LEU A 49 -0.21 20.50 5.98
CA LEU A 49 -1.19 20.72 4.93
C LEU A 49 -0.65 20.11 3.63
N SER A 50 -1.37 19.16 3.05
CA SER A 50 -0.91 18.43 1.86
C SER A 50 -1.01 19.27 0.57
N GLY A 51 -0.55 18.70 -0.53
CA GLY A 51 -0.86 19.18 -1.89
C GLY A 51 -2.32 18.96 -2.27
N SER A 52 -2.69 19.43 -3.45
CA SER A 52 -4.02 19.25 -4.05
C SER A 52 -3.93 19.28 -5.57
N PRO A 53 -4.81 18.59 -6.31
CA PRO A 53 -4.97 18.78 -7.75
C PRO A 53 -5.76 20.06 -8.12
N TYR A 54 -6.34 20.75 -7.12
CA TYR A 54 -7.18 21.92 -7.30
C TYR A 54 -6.38 23.23 -7.15
N SER A 55 -6.97 24.34 -7.66
CA SER A 55 -6.47 25.70 -7.45
C SER A 55 -7.12 26.35 -6.22
N VAL A 56 -6.39 27.26 -5.54
CA VAL A 56 -6.95 28.10 -4.48
C VAL A 56 -8.02 29.08 -5.01
N HIS A 57 -8.11 29.25 -6.33
CA HIS A 57 -9.08 30.11 -7.02
C HIS A 57 -10.32 29.36 -7.52
N ASP A 58 -10.39 28.05 -7.35
CA ASP A 58 -11.55 27.28 -7.77
C ASP A 58 -12.78 27.68 -6.96
N LYS A 59 -13.97 27.68 -7.61
CA LYS A 59 -15.24 28.05 -6.96
C LYS A 59 -15.56 27.19 -5.74
N GLU A 60 -15.07 25.97 -5.72
CA GLU A 60 -15.21 25.00 -4.65
C GLU A 60 -13.91 24.86 -3.84
N ALA A 61 -13.07 25.91 -3.81
CA ALA A 61 -11.83 25.91 -3.04
C ALA A 61 -12.08 25.50 -1.58
N PHE A 62 -11.18 24.70 -1.04
CA PHE A 62 -11.30 24.18 0.31
C PHE A 62 -11.36 25.29 1.35
N LYS A 63 -12.32 25.19 2.26
CA LYS A 63 -12.49 26.14 3.37
C LYS A 63 -11.96 25.51 4.65
N VAL A 64 -10.83 26.02 5.12
CA VAL A 64 -10.20 25.65 6.40
C VAL A 64 -10.00 26.92 7.20
N ASP A 65 -10.38 26.90 8.48
CA ASP A 65 -10.05 27.98 9.38
C ASP A 65 -8.63 27.75 9.94
N LEU A 66 -7.69 28.52 9.44
CA LEU A 66 -6.29 28.44 9.86
C LEU A 66 -6.10 28.78 11.37
N ASN A 67 -7.02 29.52 12.00
CA ASN A 67 -6.98 29.85 13.42
C ASN A 67 -7.22 28.63 14.32
N ASP A 68 -7.71 27.52 13.76
CA ASP A 68 -7.85 26.29 14.51
C ASP A 68 -6.49 25.73 14.96
N PHE A 69 -5.42 26.00 14.20
CA PHE A 69 -4.08 25.43 14.46
C PHE A 69 -2.91 26.42 14.33
N ILE A 70 -2.97 27.50 13.50
CA ILE A 70 -1.91 28.53 13.48
C ILE A 70 -1.86 29.27 14.80
N GLY A 71 -0.65 29.47 15.32
CA GLY A 71 -0.42 30.05 16.65
C GLY A 71 -0.54 29.07 17.82
N LYS A 72 -1.06 27.84 17.55
CA LYS A 72 -1.18 26.78 18.56
C LYS A 72 -0.16 25.65 18.34
N TYR A 73 0.11 25.34 17.09
CA TYR A 73 0.99 24.24 16.68
C TYR A 73 1.97 24.70 15.58
N PRO A 74 3.14 24.07 15.45
CA PRO A 74 3.95 24.16 14.25
C PRO A 74 3.18 23.68 13.02
N VAL A 75 3.22 24.44 11.92
CA VAL A 75 2.50 24.16 10.68
C VAL A 75 3.46 24.10 9.50
N LEU A 76 3.35 23.07 8.67
CA LEU A 76 4.06 22.96 7.40
C LEU A 76 3.05 22.85 6.24
N GLY A 77 3.05 23.82 5.32
CA GLY A 77 2.31 23.76 4.07
C GLY A 77 3.18 23.17 2.95
N ILE A 78 2.67 22.17 2.23
CA ILE A 78 3.34 21.52 1.10
C ILE A 78 2.54 21.79 -0.17
N CYS A 79 3.17 22.36 -1.21
CA CYS A 79 2.61 22.63 -2.51
C CYS A 79 1.29 23.44 -2.41
N TYR A 80 0.12 22.84 -2.60
CA TYR A 80 -1.17 23.50 -2.38
C TYR A 80 -1.31 24.05 -0.97
N GLY A 81 -0.86 23.32 0.06
CA GLY A 81 -0.86 23.79 1.45
C GLY A 81 -0.07 25.10 1.62
N ALA A 82 1.05 25.26 0.91
CA ALA A 82 1.80 26.50 0.87
C ALA A 82 1.01 27.62 0.18
N GLN A 83 0.42 27.33 -0.97
CA GLN A 83 -0.44 28.28 -1.72
C GLN A 83 -1.64 28.71 -0.88
N PHE A 84 -2.27 27.77 -0.19
CA PHE A 84 -3.44 28.04 0.67
C PHE A 84 -3.06 28.96 1.84
N ILE A 85 -1.94 28.72 2.54
CA ILE A 85 -1.44 29.59 3.60
C ILE A 85 -1.17 31.00 3.06
N SER A 86 -0.51 31.11 1.89
CA SER A 86 -0.24 32.41 1.27
C SER A 86 -1.53 33.16 0.93
N HIS A 87 -2.45 32.52 0.20
CA HIS A 87 -3.71 33.10 -0.23
C HIS A 87 -4.59 33.55 0.95
N ALA A 88 -4.74 32.70 1.97
CA ALA A 88 -5.59 32.97 3.13
C ALA A 88 -5.06 34.11 4.02
N ASN A 89 -3.76 34.40 3.98
CA ASN A 89 -3.13 35.47 4.76
C ASN A 89 -2.80 36.73 3.94
N GLY A 90 -3.36 36.88 2.72
CA GLY A 90 -3.24 38.09 1.91
C GLY A 90 -2.05 38.11 0.93
N GLY A 91 -1.36 36.99 0.76
CA GLY A 91 -0.40 36.78 -0.33
C GLY A 91 -1.11 36.60 -1.66
N LYS A 92 -0.32 36.38 -2.73
CA LYS A 92 -0.84 36.19 -4.09
C LYS A 92 -0.40 34.85 -4.65
N VAL A 93 -1.35 34.14 -5.24
CA VAL A 93 -1.15 32.91 -6.00
C VAL A 93 -1.74 33.15 -7.39
N GLU A 94 -1.00 32.88 -8.44
CA GLU A 94 -1.43 33.17 -9.81
C GLU A 94 -1.14 31.99 -10.73
N GLN A 95 -2.00 31.82 -11.74
CA GLN A 95 -1.68 30.92 -12.85
C GLN A 95 -0.64 31.60 -13.72
N THR A 96 0.60 31.17 -13.61
CA THR A 96 1.66 31.62 -14.50
C THR A 96 1.64 30.77 -15.76
N GLY A 97 1.96 31.36 -16.92
CA GLY A 97 2.04 30.61 -18.19
C GLY A 97 3.10 29.52 -18.23
N THR A 98 3.97 29.47 -17.25
CA THR A 98 4.97 28.42 -17.02
C THR A 98 4.49 27.46 -15.94
N ARG A 99 4.14 26.24 -16.36
CA ARG A 99 3.88 25.13 -15.43
C ARG A 99 5.21 24.53 -15.02
N GLU A 100 5.43 24.34 -13.72
CA GLU A 100 6.63 23.73 -13.22
C GLU A 100 6.37 22.29 -12.81
N TYR A 101 6.85 21.38 -13.65
CA TYR A 101 6.81 19.95 -13.39
C TYR A 101 8.20 19.34 -13.54
N GLY A 102 8.68 18.68 -12.52
CA GLY A 102 9.94 17.96 -12.58
C GLY A 102 10.98 18.40 -11.55
N ARG A 103 12.24 18.18 -11.92
CA ARG A 103 13.39 18.45 -11.06
C ARG A 103 13.76 19.95 -11.13
N ALA A 104 13.86 20.57 -9.96
CA ALA A 104 14.40 21.91 -9.78
C ALA A 104 15.54 21.86 -8.74
N HIS A 105 16.34 22.90 -8.66
CA HIS A 105 17.44 23.01 -7.70
C HIS A 105 17.27 24.30 -6.90
N LEU A 106 17.37 24.17 -5.56
CA LEU A 106 17.35 25.32 -4.66
C LEU A 106 18.63 26.14 -4.84
N GLN A 107 18.51 27.39 -5.23
CA GLN A 107 19.64 28.31 -5.45
C GLN A 107 19.99 29.06 -4.18
N GLU A 108 19.01 29.67 -3.54
CA GLU A 108 19.17 30.37 -2.27
C GLU A 108 18.46 29.56 -1.18
N ILE A 109 19.20 29.25 -0.11
CA ILE A 109 18.70 28.51 1.03
C ILE A 109 19.13 29.23 2.31
N CYS A 110 18.18 29.57 3.16
CA CYS A 110 18.42 30.15 4.48
C CYS A 110 18.79 29.03 5.46
N LEU A 111 20.07 28.67 5.54
CA LEU A 111 20.57 27.54 6.33
C LEU A 111 20.46 27.74 7.84
N ASP A 112 20.28 28.98 8.32
CA ASP A 112 19.98 29.33 9.71
C ASP A 112 18.51 29.13 10.06
N ASN A 113 17.63 28.89 9.06
CA ASN A 113 16.25 28.51 9.34
C ASN A 113 16.18 27.02 9.76
N PRO A 114 15.51 26.70 10.88
CA PRO A 114 15.48 25.33 11.41
C PRO A 114 14.94 24.30 10.41
N LEU A 115 14.04 24.68 9.48
CA LEU A 115 13.52 23.76 8.47
C LEU A 115 14.62 23.30 7.49
N PHE A 116 15.60 24.12 7.19
CA PHE A 116 16.69 23.83 6.27
C PHE A 116 18.02 23.49 6.96
N ALA A 117 18.01 23.21 8.23
CA ALA A 117 19.20 22.79 8.95
C ALA A 117 19.82 21.53 8.31
N GLY A 118 21.12 21.58 7.99
CA GLY A 118 21.84 20.47 7.38
C GLY A 118 21.59 20.27 5.88
N PHE A 119 20.96 21.23 5.20
CA PHE A 119 20.81 21.18 3.74
C PHE A 119 22.13 21.52 3.03
N GLU A 120 22.33 20.86 1.90
CA GLU A 120 23.43 21.18 1.01
C GLU A 120 23.00 22.25 -0.02
N PRO A 121 23.91 23.14 -0.42
CA PRO A 121 23.64 24.07 -1.51
C PRO A 121 23.22 23.33 -2.78
N ASN A 122 22.35 23.95 -3.59
CA ASN A 122 21.88 23.41 -4.86
C ASN A 122 21.14 22.07 -4.75
N SER A 123 20.52 21.77 -3.60
CA SER A 123 19.76 20.54 -3.40
C SER A 123 18.62 20.40 -4.40
N GLN A 124 18.47 19.18 -4.96
CA GLN A 124 17.38 18.87 -5.89
C GLN A 124 16.07 18.71 -5.16
N VAL A 125 15.02 19.35 -5.67
CA VAL A 125 13.63 19.25 -5.23
C VAL A 125 12.71 18.91 -6.41
N TRP A 126 11.52 18.37 -6.09
CA TRP A 126 10.51 18.03 -7.09
C TRP A 126 9.38 19.06 -7.06
N MET A 127 9.18 19.73 -8.18
CA MET A 127 8.07 20.64 -8.42
C MET A 127 6.92 19.92 -9.14
N SER A 128 5.68 20.23 -8.78
CA SER A 128 4.49 19.69 -9.44
C SER A 128 3.29 20.61 -9.19
N HIS A 129 3.28 21.77 -9.85
CA HIS A 129 2.20 22.76 -9.65
C HIS A 129 1.89 23.56 -10.92
N GLY A 130 0.60 23.90 -11.08
CA GLY A 130 0.13 24.78 -12.14
C GLY A 130 0.03 26.23 -11.71
N ASP A 131 -0.24 26.49 -10.42
CA ASP A 131 -0.31 27.83 -9.83
C ASP A 131 1.00 28.10 -9.07
N THR A 132 1.44 29.35 -9.08
CA THR A 132 2.69 29.79 -8.44
C THR A 132 2.42 30.91 -7.44
N ILE A 133 3.11 30.89 -6.30
CA ILE A 133 3.08 31.97 -5.32
C ILE A 133 3.88 33.13 -5.89
N THR A 134 3.22 34.27 -6.16
CA THR A 134 3.83 35.49 -6.71
C THR A 134 4.07 36.57 -5.65
N ALA A 135 3.41 36.46 -4.49
CA ALA A 135 3.70 37.27 -3.30
C ALA A 135 3.37 36.49 -2.03
N ILE A 136 4.27 36.55 -1.05
CA ILE A 136 4.04 36.02 0.30
C ILE A 136 3.30 37.04 1.16
N PRO A 137 2.59 36.60 2.23
CA PRO A 137 1.88 37.50 3.12
C PRO A 137 2.84 38.43 3.89
N GLU A 138 2.31 39.54 4.40
CA GLU A 138 3.04 40.41 5.33
C GLU A 138 3.42 39.64 6.61
N GLY A 139 4.64 39.88 7.13
CA GLY A 139 5.17 39.14 8.28
C GLY A 139 5.70 37.74 7.96
N TYR A 140 5.89 37.43 6.69
CA TYR A 140 6.57 36.24 6.22
C TYR A 140 7.86 36.59 5.46
N ARG A 141 8.86 35.72 5.54
CA ARG A 141 10.12 35.87 4.78
C ARG A 141 10.38 34.68 3.89
N VAL A 142 11.06 34.92 2.76
CA VAL A 142 11.55 33.86 1.89
C VAL A 142 12.70 33.12 2.59
N ILE A 143 12.68 31.80 2.53
CA ILE A 143 13.70 30.95 3.12
C ILE A 143 14.38 30.00 2.11
N ALA A 144 13.80 29.84 0.90
CA ALA A 144 14.47 29.24 -0.24
C ALA A 144 13.85 29.70 -1.58
N SER A 145 14.68 29.73 -2.63
CA SER A 145 14.28 30.01 -4.02
C SER A 145 14.87 28.99 -4.98
N THR A 146 14.29 28.88 -6.18
CA THR A 146 14.90 28.26 -7.36
C THR A 146 15.17 29.32 -8.41
N ASN A 147 15.74 28.93 -9.56
CA ASN A 147 15.92 29.88 -10.68
C ASN A 147 14.59 30.46 -11.18
N ASP A 148 13.52 29.64 -11.14
CA ASP A 148 12.22 29.98 -11.74
C ASP A 148 11.19 30.35 -10.69
N VAL A 149 11.30 29.84 -9.44
CA VAL A 149 10.38 30.08 -8.31
C VAL A 149 11.06 30.88 -7.21
N LYS A 150 10.75 32.17 -7.14
CA LYS A 150 11.25 33.06 -6.09
C LYS A 150 10.81 32.62 -4.69
N PHE A 151 9.60 32.13 -4.54
CA PHE A 151 9.00 31.71 -3.26
C PHE A 151 8.91 30.20 -3.15
N ALA A 152 10.04 29.50 -3.41
CA ALA A 152 10.10 28.05 -3.30
C ALA A 152 9.87 27.57 -1.86
N ALA A 153 10.28 28.37 -0.86
CA ALA A 153 9.91 28.20 0.53
C ALA A 153 9.85 29.53 1.26
N TYR A 154 8.95 29.64 2.23
CA TYR A 154 8.81 30.83 3.07
C TYR A 154 8.37 30.42 4.50
N ALA A 155 8.61 31.29 5.47
CA ALA A 155 8.25 31.09 6.87
C ALA A 155 7.70 32.37 7.49
N SER A 156 6.80 32.22 8.44
CA SER A 156 6.31 33.34 9.25
C SER A 156 7.39 33.80 10.25
N GLU A 157 7.45 35.10 10.47
CA GLU A 157 8.33 35.73 11.48
C GLU A 157 7.69 35.75 12.87
N GLN A 158 6.37 35.54 12.95
CA GLN A 158 5.60 35.66 14.18
C GLN A 158 5.08 34.33 14.75
N ASN A 159 4.75 33.40 13.83
CA ASN A 159 4.14 32.11 14.18
C ASN A 159 5.03 30.94 13.70
N PRO A 160 4.94 29.77 14.29
CA PRO A 160 5.67 28.58 13.86
C PRO A 160 5.05 27.98 12.57
N VAL A 161 5.13 28.73 11.47
CA VAL A 161 4.56 28.37 10.17
C VAL A 161 5.64 28.37 9.10
N TRP A 162 5.76 27.26 8.39
CA TRP A 162 6.64 27.06 7.25
C TRP A 162 5.81 26.59 6.05
N ALA A 163 6.29 26.92 4.88
CA ALA A 163 5.63 26.53 3.64
C ALA A 163 6.67 26.26 2.54
N VAL A 164 6.48 25.18 1.79
CA VAL A 164 7.32 24.79 0.68
C VAL A 164 6.46 24.52 -0.56
N GLN A 165 6.84 25.09 -1.71
CA GLN A 165 6.11 24.90 -2.97
C GLN A 165 6.39 23.53 -3.58
N PHE A 166 7.53 22.92 -3.28
CA PHE A 166 7.95 21.61 -3.76
C PHE A 166 7.44 20.48 -2.85
N HIS A 167 7.62 19.24 -3.31
CA HIS A 167 7.21 18.02 -2.63
C HIS A 167 8.39 17.34 -1.92
N PRO A 168 8.60 17.55 -0.61
CA PRO A 168 9.68 16.90 0.13
C PRO A 168 9.46 15.40 0.35
N GLU A 169 8.21 14.94 0.26
CA GLU A 169 7.82 13.54 0.50
C GLU A 169 8.23 12.60 -0.62
N VAL A 170 8.42 13.09 -1.86
CA VAL A 170 8.72 12.24 -3.00
C VAL A 170 10.23 11.95 -3.11
N PHE A 171 10.56 10.81 -3.70
CA PHE A 171 11.95 10.33 -3.85
C PHE A 171 12.86 11.32 -4.58
N HIS A 172 12.33 12.08 -5.54
CA HIS A 172 13.09 13.03 -6.35
C HIS A 172 13.57 14.28 -5.59
N SER A 173 13.01 14.54 -4.40
CA SER A 173 13.51 15.56 -3.48
C SER A 173 14.61 14.94 -2.61
N THR A 174 15.87 15.08 -3.02
CA THR A 174 17.01 14.32 -2.45
C THR A 174 17.20 14.53 -0.95
N GLN A 175 16.92 15.72 -0.43
CA GLN A 175 16.97 16.03 1.00
C GLN A 175 15.59 16.21 1.65
N GLY A 176 14.54 15.72 0.99
CA GLY A 176 13.18 15.80 1.50
C GLY A 176 12.98 15.11 2.85
N LYS A 177 13.69 13.98 3.07
CA LYS A 177 13.67 13.30 4.37
C LYS A 177 14.30 14.16 5.49
N THR A 178 15.37 14.89 5.18
CA THR A 178 16.00 15.83 6.12
C THR A 178 15.05 16.96 6.49
N LEU A 179 14.35 17.55 5.50
CA LEU A 179 13.35 18.60 5.74
C LEU A 179 12.23 18.11 6.66
N LEU A 180 11.66 16.95 6.37
CA LEU A 180 10.57 16.39 7.18
C LEU A 180 11.05 16.00 8.58
N LYS A 181 12.29 15.49 8.71
CA LYS A 181 12.90 15.25 10.04
C LYS A 181 13.04 16.56 10.83
N ASN A 182 13.58 17.61 10.21
CA ASN A 182 13.71 18.90 10.86
C ASN A 182 12.35 19.43 11.35
N PHE A 183 11.29 19.30 10.51
CA PHE A 183 9.95 19.71 10.92
C PHE A 183 9.38 18.82 12.03
N VAL A 184 9.34 17.51 11.84
CA VAL A 184 8.64 16.58 12.74
C VAL A 184 9.39 16.40 14.06
N VAL A 185 10.71 16.22 13.99
CA VAL A 185 11.51 15.89 15.18
C VAL A 185 12.02 17.15 15.86
N ASP A 186 12.66 18.04 15.10
CA ASP A 186 13.40 19.15 15.70
C ASP A 186 12.45 20.33 16.00
N ILE A 187 11.49 20.66 15.14
CA ILE A 187 10.55 21.76 15.32
C ILE A 187 9.32 21.34 16.15
N CYS A 188 8.66 20.24 15.80
CA CYS A 188 7.48 19.76 16.54
C CYS A 188 7.83 19.02 17.83
N GLY A 189 9.10 18.65 18.05
CA GLY A 189 9.56 17.98 19.26
C GLY A 189 9.03 16.55 19.43
N SER A 190 8.93 15.79 18.34
CA SER A 190 8.52 14.40 18.41
C SER A 190 9.50 13.57 19.25
N LYS A 191 8.95 12.77 20.15
CA LYS A 191 9.73 11.83 20.99
C LYS A 191 10.06 10.52 20.27
N GLN A 192 9.65 10.34 19.01
CA GLN A 192 9.94 9.18 18.19
C GLN A 192 9.59 7.84 18.89
N GLN A 193 8.38 7.73 19.42
CA GLN A 193 7.92 6.57 20.23
C GLN A 193 7.04 5.60 19.43
N TRP A 194 6.84 5.84 18.14
CA TRP A 194 6.10 4.94 17.25
C TRP A 194 7.02 3.84 16.75
N SER A 195 6.87 2.62 17.29
CA SER A 195 7.64 1.46 16.88
C SER A 195 6.75 0.23 16.75
N ALA A 196 7.21 -0.79 16.04
CA ALA A 196 6.49 -2.06 15.92
C ALA A 196 6.23 -2.69 17.30
N ALA A 197 7.21 -2.66 18.21
CA ALA A 197 7.08 -3.20 19.56
C ALA A 197 6.01 -2.44 20.38
N SER A 198 6.07 -1.08 20.38
CA SER A 198 5.07 -0.28 21.10
C SER A 198 3.66 -0.45 20.54
N PHE A 199 3.55 -0.59 19.21
CA PHE A 199 2.27 -0.89 18.57
C PHE A 199 1.71 -2.24 18.98
N VAL A 200 2.52 -3.31 18.96
CA VAL A 200 2.08 -4.65 19.37
C VAL A 200 1.56 -4.64 20.81
N GLU A 201 2.31 -4.03 21.74
CA GLU A 201 1.91 -3.98 23.13
C GLU A 201 0.61 -3.20 23.35
N SER A 202 0.50 -1.98 22.79
CA SER A 202 -0.71 -1.17 22.93
C SER A 202 -1.92 -1.84 22.28
N THR A 203 -1.78 -2.34 21.04
CA THR A 203 -2.89 -2.98 20.30
C THR A 203 -3.37 -4.24 20.99
N VAL A 204 -2.47 -5.10 21.49
CA VAL A 204 -2.86 -6.30 22.24
C VAL A 204 -3.65 -5.93 23.50
N ASN A 205 -3.26 -4.88 24.23
CA ASN A 205 -3.99 -4.42 25.41
C ASN A 205 -5.35 -3.83 25.05
N GLU A 206 -5.44 -3.03 24.00
CA GLU A 206 -6.70 -2.49 23.46
C GLU A 206 -7.65 -3.60 23.04
N LEU A 207 -7.16 -4.60 22.29
CA LEU A 207 -7.95 -5.75 21.85
C LEU A 207 -8.46 -6.57 23.03
N LYS A 208 -7.65 -6.80 24.07
CA LYS A 208 -8.11 -7.47 25.31
C LYS A 208 -9.24 -6.70 25.98
N ALA A 209 -9.13 -5.39 26.05
CA ALA A 209 -10.16 -4.54 26.66
C ALA A 209 -11.45 -4.49 25.81
N GLN A 210 -11.30 -4.41 24.49
CA GLN A 210 -12.43 -4.31 23.55
C GLN A 210 -13.20 -5.62 23.43
N LEU A 211 -12.50 -6.74 23.28
CA LEU A 211 -13.09 -8.04 22.95
C LEU A 211 -13.47 -8.84 24.21
N GLY A 212 -12.77 -8.65 25.31
CA GLY A 212 -13.04 -9.33 26.57
C GLY A 212 -13.06 -10.86 26.41
N ASN A 213 -14.21 -11.44 26.68
CA ASN A 213 -14.44 -12.88 26.57
C ASN A 213 -15.18 -13.31 25.29
N ASP A 214 -15.44 -12.39 24.40
CA ASP A 214 -16.19 -12.65 23.17
C ASP A 214 -15.34 -13.46 22.16
N ARG A 215 -16.00 -14.30 21.36
CA ARG A 215 -15.37 -15.03 20.27
C ARG A 215 -15.29 -14.16 19.00
N VAL A 216 -14.18 -14.28 18.31
CA VAL A 216 -13.86 -13.53 17.08
C VAL A 216 -13.70 -14.50 15.92
N ILE A 217 -14.24 -14.15 14.76
CA ILE A 217 -14.01 -14.84 13.48
C ILE A 217 -13.13 -13.96 12.61
N LEU A 218 -12.17 -14.56 11.90
CA LEU A 218 -11.30 -13.90 10.95
C LEU A 218 -11.23 -14.71 9.65
N GLY A 219 -11.48 -14.07 8.50
CA GLY A 219 -11.16 -14.63 7.19
C GLY A 219 -9.66 -14.50 6.90
N LEU A 220 -8.99 -15.61 6.64
CA LEU A 220 -7.60 -15.64 6.20
C LEU A 220 -7.55 -15.69 4.68
N SER A 221 -6.76 -14.80 4.08
CA SER A 221 -6.48 -14.79 2.64
C SER A 221 -5.13 -15.45 2.30
N GLY A 222 -4.39 -15.93 3.29
CA GLY A 222 -3.00 -16.35 3.12
C GLY A 222 -2.02 -15.19 2.91
N GLY A 223 -2.49 -13.94 2.87
CA GLY A 223 -1.67 -12.74 2.75
C GLY A 223 -1.06 -12.28 4.07
N VAL A 224 -0.08 -11.37 3.98
CA VAL A 224 0.65 -10.85 5.16
C VAL A 224 -0.30 -10.18 6.14
N ASP A 225 -1.23 -9.34 5.68
CA ASP A 225 -2.09 -8.53 6.54
C ASP A 225 -3.03 -9.39 7.38
N SER A 226 -3.74 -10.34 6.76
CA SER A 226 -4.61 -11.26 7.47
C SER A 226 -3.83 -12.14 8.46
N SER A 227 -2.60 -12.52 8.12
CA SER A 227 -1.73 -13.32 8.99
C SER A 227 -1.25 -12.54 10.21
N VAL A 228 -0.85 -11.27 10.04
CA VAL A 228 -0.43 -10.40 11.16
C VAL A 228 -1.64 -10.05 12.03
N CYS A 229 -2.80 -9.78 11.43
CA CYS A 229 -4.06 -9.60 12.14
C CYS A 229 -4.40 -10.81 13.03
N ALA A 230 -4.29 -12.04 12.47
CA ALA A 230 -4.52 -13.27 13.21
C ALA A 230 -3.54 -13.42 14.38
N ALA A 231 -2.26 -13.13 14.16
CA ALA A 231 -1.24 -13.25 15.20
C ALA A 231 -1.47 -12.26 16.37
N LEU A 232 -1.84 -10.99 16.08
CA LEU A 232 -2.21 -9.99 17.08
C LEU A 232 -3.42 -10.42 17.91
N LEU A 233 -4.48 -10.88 17.24
CA LEU A 233 -5.69 -11.36 17.88
C LEU A 233 -5.41 -12.62 18.73
N ASN A 234 -4.65 -13.57 18.21
CA ASN A 234 -4.27 -14.77 18.96
C ASN A 234 -3.50 -14.42 20.24
N ARG A 235 -2.58 -13.45 20.16
CA ARG A 235 -1.84 -12.96 21.34
C ARG A 235 -2.75 -12.25 22.34
N ALA A 236 -3.85 -11.62 21.88
CA ALA A 236 -4.80 -10.92 22.72
C ALA A 236 -5.82 -11.84 23.39
N ILE A 237 -6.44 -12.77 22.62
CA ILE A 237 -7.61 -13.54 23.06
C ILE A 237 -7.47 -15.07 22.94
N GLY A 238 -6.32 -15.57 22.42
CA GLY A 238 -6.00 -16.99 22.35
C GLY A 238 -7.03 -17.82 21.57
N ASP A 239 -7.52 -18.87 22.19
CA ASP A 239 -8.46 -19.87 21.64
C ASP A 239 -9.84 -19.32 21.28
N LYS A 240 -10.15 -18.06 21.64
CA LYS A 240 -11.38 -17.39 21.24
C LYS A 240 -11.35 -16.87 19.81
N LEU A 241 -10.19 -16.85 19.19
CA LEU A 241 -10.03 -16.57 17.76
C LEU A 241 -10.30 -17.85 16.96
N THR A 242 -11.19 -17.78 15.98
CA THR A 242 -11.37 -18.81 14.96
C THR A 242 -11.12 -18.20 13.59
N CYS A 243 -10.14 -18.73 12.89
CA CYS A 243 -9.80 -18.29 11.54
C CYS A 243 -10.41 -19.25 10.51
N ILE A 244 -10.87 -18.72 9.38
CA ILE A 244 -11.41 -19.50 8.26
C ILE A 244 -10.54 -19.22 7.04
N PHE A 245 -9.95 -20.25 6.46
CA PHE A 245 -9.14 -20.19 5.24
C PHE A 245 -9.80 -21.01 4.14
N VAL A 246 -10.15 -20.34 3.03
CA VAL A 246 -10.87 -20.97 1.90
C VAL A 246 -9.90 -21.25 0.77
N ASP A 247 -9.86 -22.51 0.33
CA ASP A 247 -9.25 -22.91 -0.93
C ASP A 247 -10.27 -22.82 -2.05
N HIS A 248 -10.11 -21.85 -2.94
CA HIS A 248 -10.94 -21.66 -4.12
C HIS A 248 -10.40 -22.42 -5.35
N GLY A 249 -9.36 -23.25 -5.18
CA GLY A 249 -8.77 -24.06 -6.26
C GLY A 249 -7.81 -23.29 -7.18
N MET A 250 -7.66 -21.97 -7.02
CA MET A 250 -6.78 -21.11 -7.84
C MET A 250 -5.65 -20.47 -7.02
N LEU A 251 -5.31 -21.09 -5.89
CA LEU A 251 -4.11 -20.78 -5.11
C LEU A 251 -2.85 -21.25 -5.86
N ARG A 252 -1.67 -20.79 -5.43
CA ARG A 252 -0.39 -21.34 -5.91
C ARG A 252 -0.27 -22.82 -5.56
N LYS A 253 0.62 -23.52 -6.25
CA LYS A 253 0.87 -24.95 -6.02
C LYS A 253 1.19 -25.23 -4.56
N ASN A 254 0.43 -26.18 -3.97
CA ASN A 254 0.54 -26.61 -2.57
C ASN A 254 0.38 -25.46 -1.54
N GLU A 255 -0.18 -24.32 -1.94
CA GLU A 255 -0.26 -23.16 -1.06
C GLU A 255 -1.21 -23.40 0.12
N PHE A 256 -2.34 -24.04 -0.11
CA PHE A 256 -3.28 -24.36 0.96
C PHE A 256 -2.61 -25.14 2.09
N GLN A 257 -1.88 -26.19 1.76
CA GLN A 257 -1.17 -27.04 2.72
C GLN A 257 -0.05 -26.25 3.43
N LYS A 258 0.79 -25.54 2.65
CA LYS A 258 1.90 -24.73 3.19
C LYS A 258 1.39 -23.66 4.17
N VAL A 259 0.27 -23.01 3.86
CA VAL A 259 -0.34 -21.98 4.69
C VAL A 259 -0.95 -22.58 5.96
N MET A 260 -1.68 -23.70 5.86
CA MET A 260 -2.26 -24.39 7.01
C MET A 260 -1.19 -24.85 8.00
N GLU A 261 -0.06 -25.39 7.49
CA GLU A 261 1.08 -25.79 8.33
C GLU A 261 1.73 -24.60 9.04
N ALA A 262 1.93 -23.48 8.31
CA ALA A 262 2.48 -22.26 8.88
C ALA A 262 1.60 -21.71 10.01
N TYR A 263 0.29 -21.69 9.82
CA TYR A 263 -0.65 -21.20 10.83
C TYR A 263 -0.74 -22.13 12.05
N LYS A 264 -0.66 -23.43 11.84
CA LYS A 264 -0.55 -24.40 12.93
C LYS A 264 0.71 -24.15 13.78
N GLY A 265 1.84 -23.85 13.12
CA GLY A 265 3.09 -23.46 13.78
C GLY A 265 2.98 -22.19 14.61
N LEU A 266 2.06 -21.28 14.28
CA LEU A 266 1.76 -20.07 15.04
C LEU A 266 0.71 -20.27 16.16
N GLY A 267 0.22 -21.50 16.36
CA GLY A 267 -0.80 -21.81 17.37
C GLY A 267 -2.19 -21.27 17.05
N LEU A 268 -2.49 -20.98 15.77
CA LEU A 268 -3.78 -20.48 15.35
C LEU A 268 -4.82 -21.59 15.20
N ASN A 269 -6.05 -21.35 15.65
CA ASN A 269 -7.18 -22.22 15.38
C ASN A 269 -7.76 -21.88 13.99
N VAL A 270 -7.44 -22.69 12.98
CA VAL A 270 -7.81 -22.44 11.58
C VAL A 270 -8.69 -23.56 11.03
N ILE A 271 -9.85 -23.18 10.52
CA ILE A 271 -10.73 -24.05 9.74
C ILE A 271 -10.35 -23.87 8.26
N GLY A 272 -9.74 -24.89 7.67
CA GLY A 272 -9.47 -24.94 6.23
C GLY A 272 -10.68 -25.50 5.48
N VAL A 273 -11.14 -24.80 4.44
CA VAL A 273 -12.30 -25.19 3.65
C VAL A 273 -11.89 -25.33 2.19
N ASP A 274 -11.90 -26.56 1.68
CA ASP A 274 -11.76 -26.79 0.24
C ASP A 274 -13.13 -26.59 -0.43
N ALA A 275 -13.25 -25.50 -1.18
CA ALA A 275 -14.43 -25.15 -1.96
C ALA A 275 -14.14 -25.15 -3.47
N SER A 276 -13.00 -25.71 -3.89
CA SER A 276 -12.52 -25.67 -5.27
C SER A 276 -13.55 -26.13 -6.30
N ASP A 277 -14.32 -27.17 -6.00
CA ASP A 277 -15.35 -27.69 -6.90
C ASP A 277 -16.43 -26.65 -7.21
N LYS A 278 -16.89 -25.90 -6.19
CA LYS A 278 -17.88 -24.83 -6.36
C LYS A 278 -17.34 -23.73 -7.27
N PHE A 279 -16.12 -23.22 -6.98
CA PHE A 279 -15.54 -22.13 -7.75
C PHE A 279 -15.29 -22.53 -9.22
N PHE A 280 -14.81 -23.74 -9.49
CA PHE A 280 -14.65 -24.21 -10.87
C PHE A 280 -15.99 -24.37 -11.61
N ALA A 281 -17.03 -24.83 -10.93
CA ALA A 281 -18.36 -24.95 -11.52
C ALA A 281 -18.96 -23.58 -11.90
N ASP A 282 -18.85 -22.60 -10.99
CA ASP A 282 -19.43 -21.27 -11.20
C ASP A 282 -18.61 -20.41 -12.20
N LEU A 283 -17.34 -20.75 -12.43
CA LEU A 283 -16.47 -20.12 -13.43
C LEU A 283 -16.44 -20.82 -14.78
N GLU A 284 -17.21 -21.90 -14.97
CA GLU A 284 -17.22 -22.64 -16.25
C GLU A 284 -17.65 -21.73 -17.41
N GLY A 285 -16.78 -21.61 -18.43
CA GLY A 285 -17.01 -20.81 -19.63
C GLY A 285 -16.87 -19.29 -19.43
N VAL A 286 -16.53 -18.81 -18.22
CA VAL A 286 -16.34 -17.38 -17.94
C VAL A 286 -14.94 -16.96 -18.35
N SER A 287 -14.85 -15.98 -19.27
CA SER A 287 -13.58 -15.45 -19.78
C SER A 287 -13.39 -13.95 -19.53
N ASP A 288 -14.45 -13.22 -19.22
CA ASP A 288 -14.36 -11.80 -18.89
C ASP A 288 -13.70 -11.60 -17.52
N PRO A 289 -12.63 -10.78 -17.41
CA PRO A 289 -11.89 -10.60 -16.16
C PRO A 289 -12.71 -10.05 -15.01
N GLU A 290 -13.62 -9.12 -15.30
CA GLU A 290 -14.43 -8.49 -14.26
C GLU A 290 -15.53 -9.44 -13.77
N GLU A 291 -16.07 -10.27 -14.66
CA GLU A 291 -17.03 -11.30 -14.29
C GLU A 291 -16.38 -12.40 -13.45
N LYS A 292 -15.14 -12.84 -13.80
CA LYS A 292 -14.35 -13.75 -12.95
C LYS A 292 -14.23 -13.21 -11.53
N ARG A 293 -13.83 -11.94 -11.38
CA ARG A 293 -13.67 -11.29 -10.08
C ARG A 293 -14.95 -11.24 -9.27
N LYS A 294 -16.08 -10.93 -9.92
CA LYS A 294 -17.39 -10.87 -9.27
C LYS A 294 -17.85 -12.24 -8.78
N ILE A 295 -17.70 -13.27 -9.59
CA ILE A 295 -18.05 -14.65 -9.23
C ILE A 295 -17.19 -15.11 -8.05
N ILE A 296 -15.86 -14.97 -8.15
CA ILE A 296 -14.94 -15.39 -7.10
C ILE A 296 -15.23 -14.65 -5.78
N GLY A 297 -15.47 -13.34 -5.85
CA GLY A 297 -15.80 -12.55 -4.67
C GLY A 297 -17.11 -12.99 -4.01
N ARG A 298 -18.16 -13.22 -4.81
CA ARG A 298 -19.45 -13.73 -4.34
C ARG A 298 -19.29 -15.09 -3.66
N ASP A 299 -18.66 -16.02 -4.32
CA ASP A 299 -18.52 -17.40 -3.85
C ASP A 299 -17.66 -17.48 -2.59
N PHE A 300 -16.61 -16.65 -2.51
CA PHE A 300 -15.81 -16.54 -1.29
C PHE A 300 -16.67 -16.10 -0.10
N VAL A 301 -17.51 -15.08 -0.29
CA VAL A 301 -18.42 -14.57 0.75
C VAL A 301 -19.45 -15.65 1.15
N GLU A 302 -20.00 -16.38 0.20
CA GLU A 302 -20.96 -17.46 0.45
C GLU A 302 -20.34 -18.59 1.29
N VAL A 303 -19.15 -19.07 0.88
CA VAL A 303 -18.43 -20.14 1.60
C VAL A 303 -18.02 -19.68 2.98
N PHE A 304 -17.45 -18.48 3.10
CA PHE A 304 -17.07 -17.91 4.39
C PHE A 304 -18.26 -17.80 5.33
N ASN A 305 -19.41 -17.29 4.85
CA ASN A 305 -20.62 -17.14 5.63
C ASN A 305 -21.21 -18.48 6.07
N ALA A 306 -21.14 -19.50 5.22
CA ALA A 306 -21.62 -20.84 5.56
C ALA A 306 -20.80 -21.43 6.73
N GLU A 307 -19.48 -21.22 6.74
CA GLU A 307 -18.61 -21.67 7.84
C GLU A 307 -18.77 -20.81 9.09
N ALA A 308 -18.83 -19.48 8.92
CA ALA A 308 -19.02 -18.54 10.03
C ALA A 308 -20.32 -18.80 10.81
N LYS A 309 -21.41 -19.15 10.14
CA LYS A 309 -22.70 -19.50 10.77
C LYS A 309 -22.63 -20.72 11.70
N LYS A 310 -21.66 -21.61 11.52
CA LYS A 310 -21.45 -22.76 12.40
C LYS A 310 -20.88 -22.35 13.76
N ILE A 311 -20.30 -21.13 13.86
CA ILE A 311 -19.69 -20.57 15.06
C ILE A 311 -20.72 -19.64 15.73
N THR A 312 -21.70 -20.22 16.40
CA THR A 312 -22.93 -19.53 16.86
C THR A 312 -22.71 -18.53 17.99
N ASP A 313 -21.58 -18.61 18.70
CA ASP A 313 -21.22 -17.74 19.83
C ASP A 313 -20.25 -16.60 19.44
N ALA A 314 -19.95 -16.46 18.15
CA ALA A 314 -19.12 -15.36 17.66
C ALA A 314 -19.87 -14.03 17.72
N LYS A 315 -19.20 -12.99 18.18
CA LYS A 315 -19.75 -11.63 18.26
C LYS A 315 -18.99 -10.62 17.41
N TRP A 316 -17.77 -10.97 16.98
CA TRP A 316 -16.91 -10.08 16.24
C TRP A 316 -16.40 -10.71 14.95
N LEU A 317 -16.36 -9.89 13.90
CA LEU A 317 -15.62 -10.18 12.68
C LEU A 317 -14.37 -9.32 12.66
N ALA A 318 -13.21 -9.96 12.53
CA ALA A 318 -11.95 -9.26 12.34
C ALA A 318 -11.63 -9.13 10.85
N GLN A 319 -11.03 -8.00 10.49
CA GLN A 319 -10.54 -7.72 9.14
C GLN A 319 -9.10 -7.18 9.19
N GLY A 320 -8.31 -7.56 8.20
CA GLY A 320 -6.93 -7.09 8.03
C GLY A 320 -6.86 -5.76 7.28
N THR A 321 -7.84 -4.86 7.44
CA THR A 321 -7.84 -3.51 6.87
C THR A 321 -6.61 -2.75 7.33
N ILE A 322 -5.88 -2.14 6.40
CA ILE A 322 -4.70 -1.33 6.68
C ILE A 322 -4.98 0.15 6.46
N TYR A 323 -4.05 1.01 6.86
CA TYR A 323 -4.27 2.45 6.88
C TYR A 323 -4.58 3.07 5.50
N PRO A 324 -3.92 2.68 4.39
CA PRO A 324 -4.31 3.12 3.05
C PRO A 324 -5.77 2.82 2.69
N ASP A 325 -6.27 1.63 3.02
CA ASP A 325 -7.66 1.25 2.74
C ASP A 325 -8.65 2.15 3.50
N ARG A 326 -8.31 2.49 4.75
CA ARG A 326 -9.10 3.41 5.58
C ARG A 326 -9.11 4.83 5.01
N ILE A 327 -7.96 5.35 4.56
CA ILE A 327 -7.86 6.68 3.97
C ILE A 327 -8.69 6.75 2.69
N GLU A 328 -8.58 5.75 1.82
CA GLU A 328 -9.36 5.66 0.58
C GLU A 328 -10.88 5.63 0.84
N SER A 329 -11.33 4.98 1.92
CA SER A 329 -12.74 4.97 2.31
C SER A 329 -13.27 6.31 2.82
N LEU A 330 -12.37 7.18 3.31
CA LEU A 330 -12.68 8.54 3.81
C LEU A 330 -12.47 9.62 2.74
N SER A 331 -12.10 9.25 1.52
CA SER A 331 -11.73 10.15 0.43
C SER A 331 -12.78 11.24 0.18
N ILE A 332 -12.28 12.47 0.01
CA ILE A 332 -13.06 13.70 -0.21
C ILE A 332 -13.81 13.68 -1.54
N THR A 333 -13.34 12.92 -2.52
CA THR A 333 -13.89 12.86 -3.88
C THR A 333 -15.09 11.94 -4.01
N GLY A 334 -15.46 11.20 -2.98
CA GLY A 334 -16.61 10.27 -3.01
C GLY A 334 -16.49 9.12 -4.01
N MET A 335 -15.38 9.05 -4.76
CA MET A 335 -15.09 7.89 -5.60
C MET A 335 -14.47 6.79 -4.73
N VAL A 336 -15.28 5.82 -4.35
CA VAL A 336 -14.82 4.57 -3.75
C VAL A 336 -14.04 3.81 -4.83
N ILE A 337 -12.72 3.96 -4.82
CA ILE A 337 -11.84 3.33 -5.84
C ILE A 337 -11.67 1.83 -5.60
N LYS A 338 -11.95 1.34 -4.39
CA LYS A 338 -11.86 -0.09 -4.06
C LYS A 338 -13.06 -0.59 -3.27
N SER A 339 -13.97 -1.25 -3.97
CA SER A 339 -15.05 -2.04 -3.37
C SER A 339 -14.60 -3.43 -2.87
N HIS A 340 -13.31 -3.79 -3.02
CA HIS A 340 -12.82 -5.16 -2.91
C HIS A 340 -12.39 -5.58 -1.49
N HIS A 341 -12.22 -4.65 -0.56
CA HIS A 341 -11.88 -4.95 0.83
C HIS A 341 -13.08 -4.91 1.79
N ASN A 342 -14.21 -4.37 1.34
CA ASN A 342 -15.44 -4.50 2.08
C ASN A 342 -16.02 -5.89 1.81
N VAL A 343 -15.98 -6.76 2.80
CA VAL A 343 -16.84 -7.95 2.89
C VAL A 343 -18.28 -7.44 3.07
N GLY A 344 -18.75 -6.65 2.10
CA GLY A 344 -20.10 -6.08 2.05
C GLY A 344 -21.21 -7.13 1.83
N GLY A 345 -20.82 -8.41 1.88
CA GLY A 345 -21.71 -9.55 1.76
C GLY A 345 -21.93 -10.34 3.04
N LEU A 346 -21.45 -9.87 4.21
CA LEU A 346 -21.84 -10.52 5.46
C LEU A 346 -23.36 -10.48 5.62
N PRO A 347 -23.98 -11.59 5.98
CA PRO A 347 -25.41 -11.60 6.26
C PRO A 347 -25.67 -10.56 7.36
N LYS A 348 -26.52 -9.59 7.07
CA LYS A 348 -27.02 -8.63 8.07
C LYS A 348 -27.62 -9.35 9.30
N GLU A 349 -27.94 -10.60 9.13
CA GLU A 349 -28.49 -11.52 10.14
C GLU A 349 -27.49 -11.92 11.23
N MET A 350 -26.16 -11.86 11.01
CA MET A 350 -25.16 -12.28 12.01
C MET A 350 -24.85 -11.21 13.07
N HIS A 351 -25.23 -9.95 12.85
CA HIS A 351 -25.01 -8.83 13.78
C HIS A 351 -23.58 -8.74 14.39
N LEU A 352 -22.56 -9.20 13.64
CA LEU A 352 -21.17 -9.18 14.10
C LEU A 352 -20.65 -7.74 14.16
N LYS A 353 -19.94 -7.41 15.23
CA LYS A 353 -19.20 -6.16 15.35
C LYS A 353 -17.88 -6.27 14.56
N LEU A 354 -17.43 -5.17 13.98
CA LEU A 354 -16.17 -5.13 13.24
C LEU A 354 -14.99 -4.88 14.17
N CYS A 355 -13.87 -5.59 13.94
CA CYS A 355 -12.59 -5.40 14.62
C CYS A 355 -11.47 -5.30 13.57
N GLU A 356 -10.73 -4.19 13.55
CA GLU A 356 -9.71 -3.89 12.55
C GLU A 356 -8.37 -3.54 13.21
N PRO A 357 -7.60 -4.53 13.67
CA PRO A 357 -6.39 -4.29 14.44
C PRO A 357 -5.29 -3.52 13.70
N LEU A 358 -5.28 -3.58 12.35
CA LEU A 358 -4.22 -3.01 11.52
C LEU A 358 -4.58 -1.66 10.88
N GLN A 359 -5.75 -1.11 11.18
CA GLN A 359 -6.30 0.09 10.53
C GLN A 359 -5.42 1.35 10.59
N TRP A 360 -4.39 1.35 11.41
CA TRP A 360 -3.45 2.47 11.58
C TRP A 360 -2.07 2.22 10.97
N LEU A 361 -1.84 1.04 10.37
CA LEU A 361 -0.55 0.64 9.84
C LEU A 361 -0.48 0.77 8.32
N PHE A 362 0.62 1.31 7.83
CA PHE A 362 1.01 1.13 6.43
C PHE A 362 1.53 -0.30 6.19
N LYS A 363 1.59 -0.72 4.93
CA LYS A 363 1.97 -2.09 4.55
C LYS A 363 3.35 -2.52 5.05
N ASP A 364 4.32 -1.62 5.01
CA ASP A 364 5.67 -1.85 5.52
C ASP A 364 5.69 -1.95 7.05
N GLU A 365 4.84 -1.18 7.76
CA GLU A 365 4.66 -1.28 9.21
C GLU A 365 4.03 -2.62 9.61
N VAL A 366 3.04 -3.12 8.85
CA VAL A 366 2.45 -4.45 9.07
C VAL A 366 3.52 -5.53 9.01
N ARG A 367 4.43 -5.46 8.03
CA ARG A 367 5.56 -6.40 7.93
C ARG A 367 6.49 -6.31 9.13
N ARG A 368 6.85 -5.09 9.57
CA ARG A 368 7.67 -4.87 10.78
C ARG A 368 7.01 -5.45 12.04
N VAL A 369 5.71 -5.23 12.21
CA VAL A 369 4.92 -5.81 13.30
C VAL A 369 4.93 -7.34 13.25
N GLY A 370 4.78 -7.94 12.07
CA GLY A 370 4.86 -9.39 11.90
C GLY A 370 6.24 -9.95 12.31
N LEU A 371 7.33 -9.28 11.93
CA LEU A 371 8.68 -9.66 12.33
C LEU A 371 8.90 -9.52 13.85
N GLU A 372 8.42 -8.44 14.46
CA GLU A 372 8.47 -8.19 15.91
C GLU A 372 7.73 -9.27 16.69
N MET A 373 6.67 -9.83 16.12
CA MET A 373 5.93 -10.94 16.71
C MET A 373 6.58 -12.31 16.49
N GLY A 374 7.74 -12.36 15.83
CA GLY A 374 8.47 -13.59 15.56
C GLY A 374 7.86 -14.46 14.45
N MET A 375 7.06 -13.87 13.57
CA MET A 375 6.48 -14.60 12.44
C MET A 375 7.57 -15.00 11.43
N PRO A 376 7.43 -16.16 10.75
CA PRO A 376 8.41 -16.62 9.77
C PRO A 376 8.65 -15.60 8.67
N GLN A 377 9.92 -15.32 8.36
CA GLN A 377 10.28 -14.33 7.31
C GLN A 377 9.65 -14.67 5.96
N ARG A 378 9.59 -15.94 5.57
CA ARG A 378 8.95 -16.37 4.31
C ARG A 378 7.47 -16.00 4.24
N LEU A 379 6.76 -15.92 5.38
CA LEU A 379 5.36 -15.47 5.41
C LEU A 379 5.27 -13.95 5.29
N ILE A 380 6.17 -13.21 5.94
CA ILE A 380 6.16 -11.75 5.97
C ILE A 380 6.68 -11.12 4.67
N LYS A 381 7.69 -11.75 4.03
CA LYS A 381 8.29 -11.28 2.78
C LYS A 381 7.53 -11.74 1.52
N ARG A 382 6.41 -12.43 1.66
CA ARG A 382 5.60 -12.86 0.50
C ARG A 382 5.27 -11.69 -0.40
N HIS A 383 5.42 -11.93 -1.71
CA HIS A 383 4.94 -11.01 -2.73
C HIS A 383 3.43 -10.83 -2.59
N PRO A 384 2.88 -9.66 -2.93
CA PRO A 384 1.45 -9.49 -3.08
C PRO A 384 0.88 -10.55 -4.02
N PHE A 385 -0.28 -11.11 -3.66
CA PHE A 385 -0.98 -12.08 -4.48
C PHE A 385 -2.44 -11.64 -4.58
N PRO A 386 -3.03 -11.63 -5.78
CA PRO A 386 -4.38 -11.12 -5.97
C PRO A 386 -5.42 -11.99 -5.27
N GLY A 387 -6.50 -11.37 -4.77
CA GLY A 387 -7.60 -12.09 -4.13
C GLY A 387 -8.22 -13.20 -4.99
N PRO A 388 -8.45 -12.98 -6.31
CA PRO A 388 -8.92 -14.04 -7.21
C PRO A 388 -7.87 -15.14 -7.50
N GLY A 389 -6.69 -15.06 -6.92
CA GLY A 389 -5.63 -16.03 -7.13
C GLY A 389 -5.11 -16.05 -8.57
N LEU A 390 -4.80 -17.24 -9.06
CA LEU A 390 -4.32 -17.46 -10.42
C LEU A 390 -5.39 -17.23 -11.50
N ALA A 391 -6.66 -17.04 -11.14
CA ALA A 391 -7.74 -16.80 -12.09
C ALA A 391 -7.49 -15.58 -12.98
N VAL A 392 -6.92 -14.49 -12.43
CA VAL A 392 -6.58 -13.26 -13.18
C VAL A 392 -5.24 -13.34 -13.90
N ARG A 393 -4.63 -14.52 -13.90
CA ARG A 393 -3.40 -14.84 -14.64
C ARG A 393 -3.61 -15.93 -15.70
N ILE A 394 -4.87 -16.31 -15.95
CA ILE A 394 -5.28 -17.20 -17.04
C ILE A 394 -6.13 -16.38 -18.00
N LEU A 395 -5.56 -15.99 -19.15
CA LEU A 395 -6.27 -15.23 -20.18
C LEU A 395 -7.29 -16.13 -20.89
N GLY A 396 -8.57 -15.91 -20.66
CA GLY A 396 -9.67 -16.72 -21.16
C GLY A 396 -10.38 -17.50 -20.06
N ASP A 397 -11.13 -18.54 -20.41
CA ASP A 397 -11.87 -19.39 -19.49
C ASP A 397 -10.95 -20.19 -18.54
N ILE A 398 -11.45 -20.50 -17.36
CA ILE A 398 -10.70 -21.19 -16.32
C ILE A 398 -11.07 -22.68 -16.32
N THR A 399 -10.06 -23.55 -16.38
CA THR A 399 -10.21 -24.99 -16.19
C THR A 399 -9.17 -25.51 -15.21
N ARG A 400 -9.44 -26.68 -14.59
CA ARG A 400 -8.46 -27.32 -13.69
C ARG A 400 -7.12 -27.59 -14.36
N GLU A 401 -7.15 -27.98 -15.65
CA GLU A 401 -5.93 -28.22 -16.42
C GLU A 401 -5.10 -26.94 -16.62
N LYS A 402 -5.74 -25.81 -16.97
CA LYS A 402 -5.07 -24.53 -17.13
C LYS A 402 -4.50 -24.02 -15.81
N VAL A 403 -5.23 -24.20 -14.72
CA VAL A 403 -4.74 -23.85 -13.37
C VAL A 403 -3.53 -24.72 -13.01
N ARG A 404 -3.56 -26.03 -13.27
CA ARG A 404 -2.41 -26.94 -13.05
C ARG A 404 -1.18 -26.48 -13.84
N ILE A 405 -1.34 -26.19 -15.13
CA ILE A 405 -0.25 -25.69 -16.00
C ILE A 405 0.36 -24.43 -15.40
N LEU A 406 -0.48 -23.48 -15.02
CA LEU A 406 -0.02 -22.21 -14.46
C LEU A 406 0.64 -22.40 -13.08
N GLN A 407 0.08 -23.25 -12.22
CA GLN A 407 0.67 -23.59 -10.92
C GLN A 407 2.07 -24.18 -11.05
N GLU A 408 2.27 -25.10 -11.99
CA GLU A 408 3.58 -25.71 -12.24
C GLU A 408 4.60 -24.71 -12.78
N ALA A 409 4.19 -23.84 -13.72
CA ALA A 409 5.06 -22.81 -14.28
C ALA A 409 5.43 -21.75 -13.23
N ASP A 410 4.46 -21.30 -12.45
CA ASP A 410 4.65 -20.30 -11.38
C ASP A 410 5.54 -20.84 -10.27
N ASP A 411 5.37 -22.10 -9.86
CA ASP A 411 6.20 -22.76 -8.85
C ASP A 411 7.68 -22.80 -9.28
N ILE A 412 7.95 -23.20 -10.55
CA ILE A 412 9.32 -23.19 -11.10
C ILE A 412 9.91 -21.78 -11.07
N TYR A 413 9.14 -20.77 -11.48
CA TYR A 413 9.61 -19.39 -11.54
C TYR A 413 9.97 -18.84 -10.15
N ILE A 414 9.07 -19.00 -9.19
CA ILE A 414 9.24 -18.49 -7.83
C ILE A 414 10.35 -19.25 -7.07
N GLU A 415 10.41 -20.58 -7.16
CA GLU A 415 11.46 -21.36 -6.51
C GLU A 415 12.85 -21.04 -7.10
N ASN A 416 12.96 -20.79 -8.41
CA ASN A 416 14.22 -20.31 -8.99
C ASN A 416 14.61 -18.92 -8.49
N MET A 417 13.65 -18.00 -8.22
CA MET A 417 13.95 -16.70 -7.61
C MET A 417 14.52 -16.84 -6.19
N HIS A 418 13.98 -17.73 -5.39
CA HIS A 418 14.51 -18.02 -4.05
C HIS A 418 15.92 -18.65 -4.09
N ASN A 419 16.19 -19.45 -5.11
CA ASN A 419 17.48 -20.14 -5.24
C ASN A 419 18.55 -19.31 -5.97
N TYR A 420 18.19 -18.14 -6.51
CA TYR A 420 19.14 -17.26 -7.18
C TYR A 420 19.65 -16.20 -6.21
N ILE A 421 20.93 -16.33 -5.83
CA ILE A 421 21.59 -15.38 -4.93
C ILE A 421 22.28 -14.31 -5.77
N CYS A 422 21.90 -13.05 -5.54
CA CYS A 422 22.49 -11.90 -6.21
C CYS A 422 23.91 -11.61 -5.70
N GLU A 423 24.66 -10.74 -6.41
CA GLU A 423 26.04 -10.37 -6.06
C GLU A 423 26.19 -9.81 -4.64
N ASP A 424 25.16 -9.18 -4.09
CA ASP A 424 25.14 -8.64 -2.73
C ASP A 424 24.76 -9.67 -1.65
N GLY A 425 24.52 -10.92 -2.05
CA GLY A 425 24.18 -12.02 -1.16
C GLY A 425 22.68 -12.15 -0.82
N GLU A 426 21.81 -11.33 -1.42
CA GLU A 426 20.35 -11.41 -1.24
C GLU A 426 19.71 -12.35 -2.27
N GLU A 427 18.59 -12.97 -1.88
CA GLU A 427 17.75 -13.73 -2.82
C GLU A 427 17.15 -12.77 -3.88
N LEU A 428 17.12 -13.19 -5.14
CA LEU A 428 16.47 -12.40 -6.20
C LEU A 428 14.98 -12.15 -5.87
N TYR A 429 14.33 -13.09 -5.19
CA TYR A 429 12.97 -12.93 -4.70
C TYR A 429 12.77 -11.70 -3.82
N ASP A 430 13.71 -11.43 -2.91
CA ASP A 430 13.61 -10.30 -1.97
C ASP A 430 13.77 -8.93 -2.65
N LYS A 431 14.38 -8.88 -3.85
CA LYS A 431 14.55 -7.65 -4.65
C LYS A 431 13.35 -7.31 -5.53
N ILE A 432 12.45 -8.26 -5.72
CA ILE A 432 11.27 -8.11 -6.55
C ILE A 432 10.07 -7.78 -5.67
N TRP A 433 9.28 -6.78 -6.06
CA TRP A 433 8.08 -6.41 -5.33
C TRP A 433 6.95 -7.43 -5.54
N GLN A 434 6.75 -7.86 -6.80
CA GLN A 434 5.80 -8.90 -7.17
C GLN A 434 6.29 -9.65 -8.41
N ALA A 435 6.17 -10.97 -8.38
CA ALA A 435 6.44 -11.83 -9.51
C ALA A 435 5.35 -12.90 -9.67
N GLY A 436 5.19 -13.37 -10.90
CA GLY A 436 4.32 -14.47 -11.24
C GLY A 436 4.34 -14.80 -12.73
N THR A 437 3.70 -15.89 -13.08
CA THR A 437 3.48 -16.32 -14.45
C THR A 437 2.05 -16.04 -14.89
N VAL A 438 1.85 -15.82 -16.17
CA VAL A 438 0.54 -15.62 -16.82
C VAL A 438 0.41 -16.64 -17.94
N LEU A 439 -0.69 -17.39 -17.95
CA LEU A 439 -1.00 -18.36 -19.00
C LEU A 439 -1.79 -17.68 -20.12
N LEU A 440 -1.19 -17.62 -21.31
CA LEU A 440 -1.84 -17.07 -22.52
C LEU A 440 -2.72 -18.14 -23.16
N SER A 441 -3.76 -18.58 -22.44
CA SER A 441 -4.54 -19.78 -22.80
C SER A 441 -5.43 -19.60 -24.03
N SER A 442 -5.69 -18.35 -24.42
CA SER A 442 -6.48 -18.01 -25.62
C SER A 442 -5.73 -18.21 -26.93
N ILE A 443 -4.41 -18.42 -26.88
CA ILE A 443 -3.58 -18.64 -28.07
C ILE A 443 -2.80 -19.96 -27.98
N ARG A 444 -2.37 -20.46 -29.16
CA ARG A 444 -1.49 -21.62 -29.28
C ARG A 444 -0.20 -21.21 -29.98
N SER A 445 0.91 -21.66 -29.47
CA SER A 445 2.24 -21.47 -30.04
C SER A 445 2.70 -22.73 -30.72
N VAL A 446 3.32 -22.58 -31.90
CA VAL A 446 3.98 -23.70 -32.57
C VAL A 446 5.32 -24.01 -31.91
N GLY A 447 5.54 -25.24 -31.53
CA GLY A 447 6.79 -25.76 -31.02
C GLY A 447 7.27 -26.97 -31.81
N VAL A 448 8.51 -27.34 -31.62
CA VAL A 448 9.09 -28.60 -32.11
C VAL A 448 9.69 -29.31 -30.91
N MET A 449 9.12 -30.44 -30.53
CA MET A 449 9.60 -31.27 -29.42
C MET A 449 9.81 -32.70 -29.91
N GLY A 450 11.06 -33.14 -29.89
CA GLY A 450 11.45 -34.30 -30.66
C GLY A 450 11.25 -33.99 -32.15
N ASP A 451 11.00 -34.88 -33.03
CA ASP A 451 10.81 -34.61 -34.45
C ASP A 451 9.36 -34.23 -34.83
N GLU A 452 8.51 -33.90 -33.84
CA GLU A 452 7.10 -33.58 -34.04
C GLU A 452 6.78 -32.10 -33.72
N ARG A 453 5.78 -31.55 -34.46
CA ARG A 453 5.22 -30.23 -34.14
C ARG A 453 4.26 -30.31 -32.97
N THR A 454 4.41 -29.39 -32.00
CA THR A 454 3.48 -29.22 -30.89
C THR A 454 2.72 -27.90 -31.01
N TYR A 455 1.51 -27.87 -30.42
CA TYR A 455 0.63 -26.70 -30.42
C TYR A 455 0.17 -26.47 -28.96
N ASP A 456 1.07 -25.91 -28.16
CA ASP A 456 0.86 -25.69 -26.74
C ASP A 456 0.70 -24.21 -26.42
N HIS A 457 0.45 -23.88 -25.13
CA HIS A 457 0.29 -22.51 -24.69
C HIS A 457 1.65 -21.83 -24.45
N PRO A 458 1.77 -20.53 -24.77
CA PRO A 458 2.83 -19.71 -24.21
C PRO A 458 2.48 -19.27 -22.79
N VAL A 459 3.51 -19.05 -21.98
CA VAL A 459 3.42 -18.36 -20.69
C VAL A 459 4.23 -17.07 -20.72
N ALA A 460 3.73 -16.03 -20.05
CA ALA A 460 4.47 -14.80 -19.82
C ALA A 460 4.96 -14.75 -18.37
N LEU A 461 6.24 -14.49 -18.18
CA LEU A 461 6.82 -14.16 -16.89
C LEU A 461 6.60 -12.66 -16.63
N ARG A 462 6.20 -12.32 -15.45
CA ARG A 462 6.07 -10.94 -14.99
C ARG A 462 6.84 -10.77 -13.69
N ALA A 463 7.71 -9.76 -13.60
CA ALA A 463 8.33 -9.30 -12.37
C ALA A 463 8.40 -7.78 -12.38
N VAL A 464 8.03 -7.17 -11.28
CA VAL A 464 8.04 -5.71 -11.13
C VAL A 464 8.72 -5.27 -9.85
N THR A 465 9.34 -4.11 -9.92
CA THR A 465 9.82 -3.34 -8.77
C THR A 465 8.87 -2.18 -8.52
N SER A 466 8.55 -1.92 -7.27
CA SER A 466 7.68 -0.82 -6.86
C SER A 466 7.94 -0.49 -5.39
N THR A 467 7.60 0.74 -4.99
CA THR A 467 7.59 1.14 -3.58
C THR A 467 6.17 1.20 -2.99
N ASP A 468 5.17 1.48 -3.82
CA ASP A 468 3.82 1.83 -3.37
C ASP A 468 2.69 1.16 -4.17
N ALA A 469 3.02 0.35 -5.18
CA ALA A 469 2.11 -0.25 -6.14
C ALA A 469 1.34 0.73 -7.05
N MET A 470 1.47 2.04 -6.85
CA MET A 470 0.84 3.06 -7.72
C MET A 470 1.60 3.16 -9.03
N THR A 471 2.93 3.18 -8.94
CA THR A 471 3.85 3.09 -10.06
C THR A 471 4.70 1.83 -9.92
N ALA A 472 5.01 1.18 -11.03
CA ALA A 472 5.88 0.02 -11.05
C ALA A 472 6.69 -0.02 -12.34
N ASP A 473 7.93 -0.44 -12.23
CA ASP A 473 8.76 -0.74 -13.38
C ASP A 473 8.99 -2.24 -13.50
N TRP A 474 9.23 -2.72 -14.73
CA TRP A 474 9.59 -4.12 -14.91
C TRP A 474 10.98 -4.39 -14.32
N ALA A 475 11.17 -5.54 -13.73
CA ALA A 475 12.44 -5.89 -13.11
C ALA A 475 13.46 -6.37 -14.15
N HIS A 476 14.68 -5.87 -14.07
CA HIS A 476 15.78 -6.33 -14.91
C HIS A 476 16.35 -7.66 -14.40
N LEU A 477 15.75 -8.76 -14.82
CA LEU A 477 16.18 -10.10 -14.41
C LEU A 477 17.46 -10.51 -15.13
N PRO A 478 18.40 -11.22 -14.48
CA PRO A 478 19.60 -11.77 -15.11
C PRO A 478 19.28 -12.70 -16.28
N TYR A 479 20.01 -12.62 -17.37
CA TYR A 479 19.78 -13.42 -18.58
C TYR A 479 19.94 -14.92 -18.35
N ASP A 480 20.93 -15.32 -17.54
CA ASP A 480 21.18 -16.72 -17.15
C ASP A 480 20.03 -17.27 -16.32
N PHE A 481 19.49 -16.47 -15.40
CA PHE A 481 18.29 -16.80 -14.65
C PHE A 481 17.09 -17.03 -15.59
N MET A 482 16.81 -16.08 -16.51
CA MET A 482 15.71 -16.21 -17.47
C MET A 482 15.86 -17.43 -18.38
N ALA A 483 17.08 -17.69 -18.86
CA ALA A 483 17.37 -18.87 -19.68
C ALA A 483 17.11 -20.17 -18.91
N LYS A 484 17.53 -20.24 -17.65
CA LYS A 484 17.29 -21.41 -16.79
C LYS A 484 15.82 -21.64 -16.56
N VAL A 485 15.07 -20.60 -16.15
CA VAL A 485 13.62 -20.69 -15.88
C VAL A 485 12.85 -21.10 -17.13
N SER A 486 13.13 -20.48 -18.28
CA SER A 486 12.50 -20.81 -19.56
C SER A 486 12.73 -22.27 -19.92
N ASN A 487 13.97 -22.76 -19.80
CA ASN A 487 14.31 -24.15 -20.08
C ASN A 487 13.57 -25.11 -19.14
N GLU A 488 13.54 -24.82 -17.84
CA GLU A 488 12.86 -25.67 -16.87
C GLU A 488 11.34 -25.73 -17.09
N ILE A 489 10.70 -24.58 -17.37
CA ILE A 489 9.25 -24.54 -17.65
C ILE A 489 8.92 -25.38 -18.89
N ILE A 490 9.62 -25.17 -20.01
CA ILE A 490 9.35 -25.87 -21.26
C ILE A 490 9.55 -27.39 -21.12
N ASN A 491 10.57 -27.81 -20.36
CA ASN A 491 10.88 -29.23 -20.21
C ASN A 491 10.02 -29.96 -19.15
N LYS A 492 9.53 -29.23 -18.13
CA LYS A 492 8.84 -29.87 -16.99
C LYS A 492 7.33 -29.65 -17.00
N VAL A 493 6.85 -28.58 -17.63
CA VAL A 493 5.42 -28.22 -17.62
C VAL A 493 4.77 -28.68 -18.92
N LYS A 494 4.03 -29.78 -18.86
CA LYS A 494 3.28 -30.29 -20.00
C LYS A 494 2.18 -29.29 -20.41
N GLY A 495 2.14 -28.92 -21.70
CA GLY A 495 1.20 -27.93 -22.24
C GLY A 495 1.77 -26.54 -22.44
N VAL A 496 3.09 -26.35 -22.20
CA VAL A 496 3.81 -25.11 -22.45
C VAL A 496 5.00 -25.37 -23.38
N ASN A 497 5.10 -24.58 -24.46
CA ASN A 497 6.21 -24.68 -25.41
C ASN A 497 6.91 -23.33 -25.67
N ARG A 498 6.50 -22.25 -24.97
CA ARG A 498 7.09 -20.92 -25.15
C ARG A 498 7.00 -20.11 -23.86
N VAL A 499 8.08 -19.42 -23.54
CA VAL A 499 8.17 -18.47 -22.42
C VAL A 499 8.49 -17.08 -22.97
N CYS A 500 7.73 -16.07 -22.54
CA CYS A 500 7.94 -14.65 -22.82
C CYS A 500 8.23 -13.90 -21.51
N TYR A 501 8.78 -12.69 -21.60
CA TYR A 501 8.93 -11.80 -20.46
C TYR A 501 8.23 -10.47 -20.73
N ASP A 502 7.36 -10.01 -19.81
CA ASP A 502 6.65 -8.75 -19.93
C ASP A 502 7.50 -7.61 -19.37
N ILE A 503 7.88 -6.68 -20.26
CA ILE A 503 8.73 -5.51 -19.99
C ILE A 503 7.95 -4.19 -19.91
N SER A 504 6.66 -4.26 -19.58
CA SER A 504 5.79 -3.08 -19.52
C SER A 504 5.83 -2.44 -18.12
N SER A 505 5.92 -1.10 -18.07
CA SER A 505 5.84 -0.31 -16.84
C SER A 505 4.40 0.05 -16.49
N LYS A 506 4.11 0.34 -15.23
CA LYS A 506 2.84 0.89 -14.77
C LYS A 506 3.04 2.36 -14.35
N PRO A 507 2.35 3.36 -14.93
CA PRO A 507 1.55 3.25 -16.15
C PRO A 507 2.38 3.03 -17.40
N PRO A 508 1.83 2.71 -18.61
CA PRO A 508 0.39 2.59 -18.90
C PRO A 508 -0.23 1.22 -18.59
N SER A 509 0.58 0.16 -18.44
CA SER A 509 0.04 -1.16 -18.11
C SER A 509 -0.31 -1.28 -16.61
N THR A 510 -0.94 -2.38 -16.22
CA THR A 510 -1.16 -2.78 -14.83
C THR A 510 -0.11 -3.78 -14.38
N ILE A 511 -0.07 -4.11 -13.08
CA ILE A 511 0.84 -5.14 -12.57
C ILE A 511 0.30 -6.52 -12.94
N GLU A 512 -0.97 -6.81 -12.64
CA GLU A 512 -1.66 -7.99 -13.13
C GLU A 512 -2.18 -7.78 -14.56
N TRP A 513 -2.36 -8.86 -15.32
CA TRP A 513 -2.82 -8.79 -16.71
C TRP A 513 -4.35 -8.72 -16.85
N GLU A 514 -5.09 -9.30 -15.91
CA GLU A 514 -6.55 -9.21 -15.81
C GLU A 514 -7.02 -8.62 -14.48
#